data_650c77b57b679a39d4f6281f80694850
#
_entry.id   650c77b57b679a39d4f6281f80694850
#
_cell.length_a   1.000
_cell.length_b   1.000
_cell.length_c   1.000
_cell.angle_alpha   90.00
_cell.angle_beta   90.00
_cell.angle_gamma   90.00
#
_symmetry.space_group_name_H-M   'P 1'
#
loop_
_entity.id
_entity.type
_entity.pdbx_description
1 polymer ?
#
loop_
_entity_poly.entity_id
_entity_poly.type
_entity_poly.pdbx_seq_one_letter_code
_entity_poly.pdbx_strand_id
1 'polypeptide(L)'
;MACATGIIFMPAYFFMDCNSTRLPYADTGYFSAIAVDYLNQSPSLQSFYQHPVSKEGLKAAINNRKAFTNHRQLLVEELKKQYAAVPAVAAVQDNIDKLLSENTFTICTAHQPAIFTGHLYFIYKIVHAIKLAEQLKKDFPGYEFVPVFWMGSEDADLDELGHIFLSGEKLVWNTQQTGAVGRMKTKGLDAVIHRISGELSVQPHGRELVQLISDCYLASPDIQTATFKLLHQLFAEYGLIVLLPDNANLKRIMQPVFEDDLFAQKPSSIVEKTIERLGEKYKVQANPRAINLFYLKDGIRNLIELKDGVYEVRDTDIKFSKEEVQKELSEHPERFSPNVILRGLYQETLLPNIAFVGG
;
A
#
# COMPACT_ATOMS: atom_id res chain seq x y z
N MET A 1 13.76 2.37 -21.49
CA MET A 1 13.21 2.27 -20.12
C MET A 1 13.45 3.59 -19.42
N ALA A 2 12.43 4.42 -19.30
CA ALA A 2 12.55 5.63 -18.52
C ALA A 2 12.73 5.21 -17.06
N CYS A 3 13.91 5.44 -16.50
CA CYS A 3 14.14 5.31 -15.07
C CYS A 3 13.39 6.45 -14.40
N ALA A 4 12.10 6.22 -14.10
CA ALA A 4 11.28 7.14 -13.31
C ALA A 4 11.71 7.06 -11.83
N THR A 5 12.99 7.21 -11.61
CA THR A 5 13.52 7.39 -10.27
C THR A 5 13.52 8.86 -10.00
N GLY A 6 12.80 9.27 -8.97
CA GLY A 6 12.99 10.57 -8.34
C GLY A 6 14.44 10.69 -7.91
N ILE A 7 15.29 11.06 -8.84
CA ILE A 7 16.75 11.06 -8.77
C ILE A 7 17.23 12.30 -8.01
N ILE A 8 16.49 12.68 -7.00
CA ILE A 8 16.85 13.79 -6.13
C ILE A 8 18.02 13.43 -5.22
N PHE A 9 18.32 12.12 -5.07
CA PHE A 9 19.32 11.65 -4.10
C PHE A 9 20.45 10.79 -4.66
N MET A 10 20.50 10.57 -5.96
CA MET A 10 21.61 9.82 -6.51
C MET A 10 22.80 10.73 -6.75
N PRO A 11 23.95 10.52 -6.09
CA PRO A 11 25.18 11.21 -6.46
C PRO A 11 25.49 10.90 -7.93
N ALA A 12 26.15 11.85 -8.61
CA ALA A 12 26.45 11.84 -10.04
C ALA A 12 27.31 10.65 -10.55
N TYR A 13 27.52 9.63 -9.72
CA TYR A 13 28.38 8.46 -10.00
C TYR A 13 27.65 7.16 -10.27
N PHE A 14 26.36 7.20 -10.63
CA PHE A 14 25.79 6.02 -11.26
C PHE A 14 26.38 5.88 -12.66
N PHE A 15 27.00 4.74 -12.94
CA PHE A 15 27.31 4.34 -14.30
C PHE A 15 25.99 4.36 -15.08
N MET A 16 25.73 5.48 -15.71
CA MET A 16 24.63 5.54 -16.67
C MET A 16 25.06 4.72 -17.86
N ASP A 17 24.23 3.75 -18.21
CA ASP A 17 24.29 3.19 -19.55
C ASP A 17 24.37 4.37 -20.52
N CYS A 18 25.36 4.38 -21.43
CA CYS A 18 25.55 5.44 -22.41
C CYS A 18 24.31 5.69 -23.30
N ASN A 19 23.30 4.82 -23.23
CA ASN A 19 22.03 4.91 -23.93
C ASN A 19 20.88 5.48 -23.06
N SER A 20 21.11 5.86 -21.82
CA SER A 20 20.06 6.43 -20.96
C SER A 20 20.09 7.96 -20.97
N THR A 21 18.92 8.57 -21.12
CA THR A 21 18.72 10.02 -21.06
C THR A 21 17.68 10.36 -20.00
N ARG A 22 17.96 11.38 -19.19
CA ARG A 22 17.02 11.89 -18.21
C ARG A 22 16.17 13.00 -18.83
N LEU A 23 14.86 12.85 -18.71
CA LEU A 23 13.90 13.88 -19.11
C LEU A 23 13.28 14.49 -17.84
N PRO A 24 13.16 15.82 -17.74
CA PRO A 24 12.38 16.45 -16.68
C PRO A 24 10.94 15.95 -16.71
N TYR A 25 10.33 15.76 -15.55
CA TYR A 25 8.93 15.28 -15.47
C TYR A 25 7.97 16.19 -16.23
N ALA A 26 8.20 17.52 -16.21
CA ALA A 26 7.39 18.50 -16.94
C ALA A 26 7.38 18.28 -18.45
N ASP A 27 8.50 17.80 -19.01
CA ASP A 27 8.66 17.64 -20.47
C ASP A 27 8.03 16.35 -21.00
N THR A 28 7.66 15.42 -20.10
CA THR A 28 7.10 14.13 -20.49
C THR A 28 5.61 14.20 -20.86
N GLY A 29 4.88 15.19 -20.33
CA GLY A 29 3.41 15.29 -20.46
C GLY A 29 2.59 14.22 -19.69
N TYR A 30 3.24 13.30 -18.97
CA TYR A 30 2.57 12.22 -18.25
C TYR A 30 2.21 12.55 -16.80
N PHE A 31 2.85 13.56 -16.21
CA PHE A 31 2.67 13.87 -14.80
C PHE A 31 1.71 15.05 -14.59
N SER A 32 0.88 14.96 -13.57
CA SER A 32 -0.01 16.06 -13.21
C SER A 32 0.77 17.28 -12.69
N ALA A 33 0.18 18.47 -12.84
CA ALA A 33 0.79 19.72 -12.37
C ALA A 33 1.19 19.67 -10.89
N ILE A 34 0.37 19.04 -10.03
CA ILE A 34 0.67 18.90 -8.60
C ILE A 34 1.93 18.04 -8.37
N ALA A 35 2.13 16.98 -9.15
CA ALA A 35 3.33 16.14 -9.03
C ALA A 35 4.59 16.89 -9.45
N VAL A 36 4.51 17.61 -10.56
CA VAL A 36 5.62 18.43 -11.08
C VAL A 36 5.95 19.57 -10.08
N ASP A 37 4.93 20.29 -9.61
CA ASP A 37 5.10 21.37 -8.64
C ASP A 37 5.65 20.90 -7.29
N TYR A 38 5.26 19.70 -6.84
CA TYR A 38 5.82 19.09 -5.63
C TYR A 38 7.32 18.79 -5.77
N LEU A 39 7.72 18.16 -6.87
CA LEU A 39 9.11 17.84 -7.14
C LEU A 39 9.98 19.11 -7.32
N ASN A 40 9.41 20.16 -7.94
CA ASN A 40 10.07 21.45 -8.11
C ASN A 40 9.99 22.36 -6.87
N GLN A 41 9.39 21.89 -5.77
CA GLN A 41 9.22 22.64 -4.52
C GLN A 41 8.50 23.99 -4.74
N SER A 42 7.49 24.00 -5.59
CA SER A 42 6.72 25.20 -5.92
C SER A 42 6.14 25.85 -4.64
N PRO A 43 6.26 27.18 -4.48
CA PRO A 43 5.72 27.90 -3.33
C PRO A 43 4.22 27.65 -3.11
N SER A 44 3.46 27.42 -4.20
CA SER A 44 2.02 27.13 -4.13
C SER A 44 1.66 25.83 -3.40
N LEU A 45 2.59 24.88 -3.27
CA LEU A 45 2.37 23.62 -2.56
C LEU A 45 2.99 23.55 -1.17
N GLN A 46 3.88 24.48 -0.81
CA GLN A 46 4.61 24.42 0.47
C GLN A 46 3.73 24.34 1.70
N SER A 47 2.51 24.89 1.65
CA SER A 47 1.55 24.82 2.76
C SER A 47 0.84 23.46 2.90
N PHE A 48 1.01 22.53 1.94
CA PHE A 48 0.35 21.23 1.91
C PHE A 48 1.26 20.06 2.30
N TYR A 49 2.57 20.29 2.45
CA TYR A 49 3.51 19.29 2.94
C TYR A 49 4.52 19.90 3.91
N GLN A 50 5.05 19.07 4.82
CA GLN A 50 5.99 19.54 5.84
C GLN A 50 7.44 19.50 5.37
N HIS A 51 7.78 18.52 4.54
CA HIS A 51 9.16 18.24 4.16
C HIS A 51 9.28 18.14 2.64
N PRO A 52 10.23 18.86 2.03
CA PRO A 52 10.50 18.75 0.59
C PRO A 52 11.14 17.39 0.28
N VAL A 53 11.06 16.99 -0.99
CA VAL A 53 11.77 15.81 -1.51
C VAL A 53 13.25 16.20 -1.68
N SER A 54 13.98 16.22 -0.57
CA SER A 54 15.40 16.53 -0.50
C SER A 54 16.07 15.75 0.65
N LYS A 55 17.39 15.70 0.67
CA LYS A 55 18.14 15.06 1.75
C LYS A 55 17.87 15.74 3.11
N GLU A 56 17.81 17.07 3.10
CA GLU A 56 17.48 17.90 4.25
C GLU A 56 16.03 17.65 4.72
N GLY A 57 15.10 17.56 3.77
CA GLY A 57 13.69 17.23 4.03
C GLY A 57 13.53 15.86 4.69
N LEU A 58 14.24 14.84 4.21
CA LEU A 58 14.22 13.52 4.83
C LEU A 58 14.84 13.51 6.23
N LYS A 59 15.94 14.26 6.44
CA LYS A 59 16.51 14.43 7.78
C LYS A 59 15.52 15.08 8.74
N ALA A 60 14.79 16.09 8.27
CA ALA A 60 13.74 16.74 9.06
C ALA A 60 12.57 15.77 9.34
N ALA A 61 12.17 14.96 8.35
CA ALA A 61 11.16 13.93 8.53
C ALA A 61 11.56 12.88 9.59
N ILE A 62 12.82 12.42 9.59
CA ILE A 62 13.36 11.53 10.61
C ILE A 62 13.21 12.16 12.02
N ASN A 63 13.62 13.42 12.18
CA ASN A 63 13.55 14.10 13.46
C ASN A 63 12.10 14.26 13.95
N ASN A 64 11.20 14.65 13.06
CA ASN A 64 9.79 14.78 13.41
C ASN A 64 9.16 13.43 13.74
N ARG A 65 9.51 12.37 12.99
CA ARG A 65 8.96 11.03 13.21
C ARG A 65 9.33 10.44 14.56
N LYS A 66 10.47 10.79 15.11
CA LYS A 66 10.88 10.40 16.49
C LYS A 66 9.94 10.93 17.58
N ALA A 67 9.26 12.05 17.34
CA ALA A 67 8.31 12.63 18.29
C ALA A 67 6.94 11.93 18.29
N PHE A 68 6.66 11.07 17.30
CA PHE A 68 5.41 10.34 17.21
C PHE A 68 5.44 9.05 18.04
N THR A 69 4.34 8.76 18.73
CA THR A 69 4.14 7.44 19.34
C THR A 69 4.08 6.40 18.23
N ASN A 70 4.96 5.41 18.31
CA ASN A 70 5.02 4.32 17.36
C ASN A 70 4.57 3.03 18.06
N HIS A 71 3.77 2.25 17.39
CA HIS A 71 3.28 0.94 17.86
C HIS A 71 4.25 -0.20 17.48
N ARG A 72 5.57 0.04 17.65
CA ARG A 72 6.64 -0.86 17.17
C ARG A 72 6.54 -2.28 17.71
N GLN A 73 6.26 -2.42 19.00
CA GLN A 73 6.14 -3.74 19.64
C GLN A 73 5.00 -4.55 19.01
N LEU A 74 3.80 -3.95 18.91
CA LEU A 74 2.64 -4.57 18.29
C LEU A 74 2.91 -4.90 16.80
N LEU A 75 3.50 -3.97 16.06
CA LEU A 75 3.84 -4.18 14.65
C LEU A 75 4.76 -5.39 14.47
N VAL A 76 5.83 -5.47 15.26
CA VAL A 76 6.80 -6.58 15.19
C VAL A 76 6.17 -7.91 15.59
N GLU A 77 5.35 -7.93 16.63
CA GLU A 77 4.63 -9.13 17.06
C GLU A 77 3.68 -9.66 15.96
N GLU A 78 2.90 -8.78 15.33
CA GLU A 78 1.99 -9.19 14.26
C GLU A 78 2.74 -9.57 12.97
N LEU A 79 3.84 -8.90 12.64
CA LEU A 79 4.70 -9.31 11.53
C LEU A 79 5.32 -10.69 11.76
N LYS A 80 5.82 -10.98 12.96
CA LYS A 80 6.35 -12.32 13.29
C LYS A 80 5.29 -13.41 13.15
N LYS A 81 4.05 -13.15 13.59
CA LYS A 81 2.91 -14.07 13.38
C LYS A 81 2.61 -14.28 11.90
N GLN A 82 2.55 -13.18 11.12
CA GLN A 82 2.30 -13.24 9.69
C GLN A 82 3.37 -14.05 8.95
N TYR A 83 4.65 -13.80 9.26
CA TYR A 83 5.79 -14.45 8.61
C TYR A 83 6.04 -15.89 9.07
N ALA A 84 5.38 -16.36 10.12
CA ALA A 84 5.42 -17.79 10.49
C ALA A 84 4.81 -18.72 9.43
N ALA A 85 4.04 -18.16 8.48
CA ALA A 85 3.38 -18.90 7.40
C ALA A 85 4.26 -19.12 6.15
N VAL A 86 5.48 -18.54 6.11
CA VAL A 86 6.40 -18.62 4.96
C VAL A 86 7.81 -19.01 5.41
N PRO A 87 8.66 -19.53 4.50
CA PRO A 87 10.05 -19.84 4.83
C PRO A 87 10.80 -18.62 5.39
N ALA A 88 11.56 -18.82 6.45
CA ALA A 88 12.34 -17.75 7.05
C ALA A 88 13.49 -17.32 6.12
N VAL A 89 13.60 -16.01 5.89
CA VAL A 89 14.71 -15.38 5.16
C VAL A 89 15.36 -14.37 6.09
N ALA A 90 16.65 -14.51 6.33
CA ALA A 90 17.39 -13.73 7.33
C ALA A 90 17.21 -12.22 7.14
N ALA A 91 17.31 -11.71 5.91
CA ALA A 91 17.18 -10.29 5.62
C ALA A 91 15.82 -9.69 6.06
N VAL A 92 14.74 -10.47 5.93
CA VAL A 92 13.39 -10.05 6.40
C VAL A 92 13.30 -10.12 7.92
N GLN A 93 13.77 -11.21 8.53
CA GLN A 93 13.74 -11.37 9.99
C GLN A 93 14.53 -10.24 10.69
N ASP A 94 15.73 -9.97 10.19
CA ASP A 94 16.57 -8.87 10.67
C ASP A 94 15.86 -7.51 10.54
N ASN A 95 15.18 -7.26 9.43
CA ASN A 95 14.45 -6.02 9.23
C ASN A 95 13.21 -5.92 10.14
N ILE A 96 12.50 -7.02 10.38
CA ILE A 96 11.40 -7.06 11.36
C ILE A 96 11.94 -6.72 12.75
N ASP A 97 13.04 -7.34 13.18
CA ASP A 97 13.62 -7.09 14.51
C ASP A 97 14.16 -5.65 14.64
N LYS A 98 14.75 -5.08 13.58
CA LYS A 98 15.19 -3.68 13.56
C LYS A 98 14.06 -2.68 13.82
N LEU A 99 12.81 -3.00 13.46
CA LEU A 99 11.68 -2.11 13.70
C LEU A 99 11.44 -1.80 15.19
N LEU A 100 11.96 -2.59 16.12
CA LEU A 100 11.91 -2.31 17.55
C LEU A 100 12.75 -1.08 17.93
N SER A 101 13.79 -0.76 17.16
CA SER A 101 14.67 0.35 17.42
C SER A 101 14.06 1.70 17.05
N GLU A 102 14.19 2.71 17.90
CA GLU A 102 13.77 4.08 17.63
C GLU A 102 14.53 4.75 16.48
N ASN A 103 15.70 4.22 16.12
CA ASN A 103 16.52 4.70 15.02
C ASN A 103 16.22 3.96 13.69
N THR A 104 15.18 3.15 13.65
CA THR A 104 14.72 2.47 12.43
C THR A 104 13.47 3.14 11.88
N PHE A 105 13.50 3.41 10.57
CA PHE A 105 12.40 4.04 9.81
C PHE A 105 12.02 3.18 8.61
N THR A 106 10.78 3.34 8.13
CA THR A 106 10.32 2.61 6.95
C THR A 106 10.29 3.49 5.71
N ILE A 107 10.57 2.88 4.58
CA ILE A 107 10.33 3.40 3.23
C ILE A 107 9.21 2.56 2.66
N CYS A 108 8.02 3.15 2.56
CA CYS A 108 6.82 2.42 2.21
C CYS A 108 6.45 2.62 0.74
N THR A 109 5.99 1.57 0.11
CA THR A 109 5.15 1.63 -1.08
C THR A 109 3.90 0.80 -0.87
N ALA A 110 2.86 1.04 -1.66
CA ALA A 110 1.59 0.33 -1.50
C ALA A 110 0.97 0.02 -2.86
N HIS A 111 0.29 -1.12 -2.91
CA HIS A 111 -0.63 -1.47 -3.98
C HIS A 111 -1.66 -2.49 -3.48
N GLN A 112 -2.77 -2.59 -4.20
CA GLN A 112 -3.74 -3.66 -4.03
C GLN A 112 -3.16 -4.99 -4.55
N PRO A 113 -3.70 -6.16 -4.13
CA PRO A 113 -3.22 -7.47 -4.55
C PRO A 113 -3.73 -7.84 -5.94
N ALA A 114 -3.23 -7.14 -6.98
CA ALA A 114 -3.49 -7.51 -8.36
C ALA A 114 -2.92 -8.92 -8.64
N ILE A 115 -3.70 -9.78 -9.32
CA ILE A 115 -3.27 -11.15 -9.63
C ILE A 115 -1.91 -11.14 -10.35
N PHE A 116 -1.00 -12.01 -9.93
CA PHE A 116 0.35 -12.20 -10.51
C PHE A 116 1.17 -10.90 -10.61
N THR A 117 0.96 -9.94 -9.69
CA THR A 117 1.53 -8.59 -9.62
C THR A 117 0.94 -7.55 -10.60
N GLY A 118 0.05 -7.94 -11.50
CA GLY A 118 -0.61 -7.00 -12.41
C GLY A 118 0.37 -6.25 -13.32
N HIS A 119 0.28 -4.92 -13.30
CA HIS A 119 1.11 -4.05 -14.14
C HIS A 119 2.56 -3.94 -13.64
N LEU A 120 3.49 -3.78 -14.57
CA LEU A 120 4.93 -3.73 -14.30
C LEU A 120 5.34 -2.62 -13.28
N TYR A 121 4.61 -1.51 -13.21
CA TYR A 121 4.89 -0.45 -12.23
C TYR A 121 4.77 -0.93 -10.77
N PHE A 122 3.99 -1.97 -10.50
CA PHE A 122 3.93 -2.63 -9.21
C PHE A 122 5.34 -3.07 -8.74
N ILE A 123 6.06 -3.76 -9.62
CA ILE A 123 7.43 -4.22 -9.38
C ILE A 123 8.38 -3.02 -9.25
N TYR A 124 8.27 -2.03 -10.13
CA TYR A 124 9.13 -0.84 -10.06
C TYR A 124 9.00 -0.07 -8.75
N LYS A 125 7.79 0.07 -8.21
CA LYS A 125 7.59 0.73 -6.91
C LYS A 125 8.28 -0.03 -5.78
N ILE A 126 8.20 -1.35 -5.76
CA ILE A 126 8.87 -2.19 -4.77
C ILE A 126 10.39 -2.04 -4.88
N VAL A 127 10.93 -2.19 -6.08
CA VAL A 127 12.39 -2.04 -6.32
C VAL A 127 12.86 -0.64 -5.94
N HIS A 128 12.07 0.39 -6.22
CA HIS A 128 12.39 1.76 -5.82
C HIS A 128 12.43 1.90 -4.28
N ALA A 129 11.45 1.36 -3.56
CA ALA A 129 11.45 1.41 -2.10
C ALA A 129 12.68 0.70 -1.50
N ILE A 130 13.06 -0.47 -2.05
CA ILE A 130 14.25 -1.21 -1.65
C ILE A 130 15.51 -0.36 -1.90
N LYS A 131 15.67 0.17 -3.12
CA LYS A 131 16.85 0.96 -3.50
C LYS A 131 16.95 2.27 -2.72
N LEU A 132 15.83 2.92 -2.43
CA LEU A 132 15.81 4.13 -1.61
C LEU A 132 16.23 3.81 -0.18
N ALA A 133 15.76 2.71 0.42
CA ALA A 133 16.18 2.29 1.76
C ALA A 133 17.70 2.02 1.82
N GLU A 134 18.26 1.30 0.82
CA GLU A 134 19.70 1.07 0.69
C GLU A 134 20.50 2.38 0.58
N GLN A 135 20.00 3.34 -0.20
CA GLN A 135 20.67 4.64 -0.39
C GLN A 135 20.65 5.47 0.90
N LEU A 136 19.47 5.53 1.56
CA LEU A 136 19.33 6.32 2.79
C LEU A 136 20.21 5.78 3.94
N LYS A 137 20.42 4.46 4.00
CA LYS A 137 21.35 3.88 4.96
C LYS A 137 22.79 4.38 4.77
N LYS A 138 23.21 4.61 3.51
CA LYS A 138 24.52 5.21 3.20
C LYS A 138 24.55 6.70 3.53
N ASP A 139 23.45 7.41 3.26
CA ASP A 139 23.37 8.86 3.44
C ASP A 139 23.22 9.28 4.91
N PHE A 140 22.64 8.42 5.75
CA PHE A 140 22.36 8.69 7.15
C PHE A 140 22.91 7.56 8.04
N PRO A 141 24.24 7.44 8.21
CA PRO A 141 24.84 6.45 9.09
C PRO A 141 24.35 6.65 10.52
N GLY A 142 23.96 5.58 11.18
CA GLY A 142 23.34 5.62 12.52
C GLY A 142 21.81 5.42 12.52
N TYR A 143 21.20 5.39 11.35
CA TYR A 143 19.80 4.99 11.16
C TYR A 143 19.69 3.74 10.30
N GLU A 144 18.63 2.99 10.52
CA GLU A 144 18.23 1.86 9.69
C GLU A 144 16.98 2.22 8.89
N PHE A 145 16.92 1.74 7.63
CA PHE A 145 15.79 1.97 6.74
C PHE A 145 15.29 0.66 6.20
N VAL A 146 14.02 0.38 6.46
CA VAL A 146 13.38 -0.90 6.13
C VAL A 146 12.39 -0.68 4.99
N PRO A 147 12.53 -1.36 3.84
CA PRO A 147 11.54 -1.29 2.78
C PRO A 147 10.29 -2.06 3.17
N VAL A 148 9.12 -1.43 3.01
CA VAL A 148 7.82 -2.02 3.34
C VAL A 148 6.88 -1.90 2.13
N PHE A 149 6.26 -3.02 1.78
CA PHE A 149 5.12 -3.06 0.88
C PHE A 149 3.84 -3.19 1.69
N TRP A 150 3.02 -2.15 1.66
CA TRP A 150 1.68 -2.13 2.24
C TRP A 150 0.69 -2.73 1.26
N MET A 151 0.14 -3.90 1.57
CA MET A 151 -0.84 -4.54 0.69
C MET A 151 -2.23 -3.98 0.93
N GLY A 152 -2.80 -3.32 -0.07
CA GLY A 152 -4.19 -2.84 -0.03
C GLY A 152 -5.21 -3.96 -0.23
N SER A 153 -5.15 -5.00 0.61
CA SER A 153 -5.91 -6.25 0.43
C SER A 153 -7.42 -6.10 0.60
N GLU A 154 -7.87 -4.99 1.19
CA GLU A 154 -9.29 -4.73 1.43
C GLU A 154 -10.01 -4.09 0.24
N ASP A 155 -9.30 -3.72 -0.83
CA ASP A 155 -9.93 -3.13 -2.00
C ASP A 155 -10.86 -4.13 -2.70
N ALA A 156 -11.98 -3.61 -3.26
CA ALA A 156 -13.03 -4.41 -3.87
C ALA A 156 -13.10 -4.26 -5.40
N ASP A 157 -12.14 -3.55 -6.02
CA ASP A 157 -12.12 -3.34 -7.47
C ASP A 157 -11.56 -4.56 -8.22
N LEU A 158 -12.41 -5.57 -8.38
CA LEU A 158 -12.04 -6.79 -9.09
C LEU A 158 -11.76 -6.54 -10.57
N ASP A 159 -12.41 -5.55 -11.18
CA ASP A 159 -12.20 -5.21 -12.60
C ASP A 159 -10.79 -4.70 -12.85
N GLU A 160 -10.19 -3.96 -11.87
CA GLU A 160 -8.81 -3.54 -11.90
C GLU A 160 -7.85 -4.68 -11.54
N LEU A 161 -8.17 -5.46 -10.51
CA LEU A 161 -7.22 -6.37 -9.87
C LEU A 161 -7.25 -7.80 -10.43
N GLY A 162 -8.35 -8.18 -11.07
CA GLY A 162 -8.62 -9.55 -11.54
C GLY A 162 -8.16 -9.82 -12.97
N HIS A 163 -7.19 -9.06 -13.50
CA HIS A 163 -6.69 -9.31 -14.86
C HIS A 163 -5.19 -8.99 -15.00
N ILE A 164 -4.61 -9.55 -16.05
CA ILE A 164 -3.26 -9.22 -16.52
C ILE A 164 -3.25 -9.04 -18.04
N PHE A 165 -2.19 -8.46 -18.56
CA PHE A 165 -1.90 -8.43 -19.99
C PHE A 165 -0.72 -9.34 -20.32
N LEU A 166 -0.88 -10.22 -21.29
CA LEU A 166 0.17 -11.07 -21.82
C LEU A 166 0.18 -10.94 -23.34
N SER A 167 1.30 -10.52 -23.91
CA SER A 167 1.47 -10.30 -25.36
C SER A 167 0.37 -9.43 -26.00
N GLY A 168 -0.18 -8.47 -25.23
CA GLY A 168 -1.26 -7.58 -25.67
C GLY A 168 -2.68 -8.12 -25.45
N GLU A 169 -2.83 -9.39 -25.08
CA GLU A 169 -4.12 -10.00 -24.72
C GLU A 169 -4.44 -9.73 -23.25
N LYS A 170 -5.69 -9.33 -22.95
CA LYS A 170 -6.20 -9.19 -21.59
C LYS A 170 -6.71 -10.54 -21.09
N LEU A 171 -6.05 -11.12 -20.11
CA LEU A 171 -6.45 -12.36 -19.44
C LEU A 171 -7.19 -12.01 -18.16
N VAL A 172 -8.45 -12.40 -18.06
CA VAL A 172 -9.33 -12.05 -16.92
C VAL A 172 -9.60 -13.28 -16.06
N TRP A 173 -9.52 -13.10 -14.76
CA TRP A 173 -9.97 -14.09 -13.78
C TRP A 173 -11.50 -14.09 -13.69
N ASN A 174 -12.13 -15.13 -14.22
CA ASN A 174 -13.58 -15.28 -14.18
C ASN A 174 -14.02 -15.79 -12.80
N THR A 175 -14.55 -14.90 -11.98
CA THR A 175 -15.11 -15.23 -10.66
C THR A 175 -16.38 -14.41 -10.41
N GLN A 176 -17.28 -14.96 -9.59
CA GLN A 176 -18.51 -14.29 -9.14
C GLN A 176 -18.36 -13.81 -7.68
N GLN A 177 -17.16 -13.86 -7.13
CA GLN A 177 -16.90 -13.39 -5.77
C GLN A 177 -17.00 -11.87 -5.69
N THR A 178 -17.42 -11.38 -4.54
CA THR A 178 -17.60 -9.96 -4.24
C THR A 178 -16.87 -9.61 -2.93
N GLY A 179 -16.82 -8.33 -2.59
CA GLY A 179 -16.15 -7.83 -1.39
C GLY A 179 -14.66 -7.58 -1.61
N ALA A 180 -13.86 -7.66 -0.56
CA ALA A 180 -12.43 -7.40 -0.62
C ALA A 180 -11.69 -8.45 -1.46
N VAL A 181 -10.99 -8.00 -2.51
CA VAL A 181 -10.26 -8.90 -3.44
C VAL A 181 -9.22 -9.74 -2.69
N GLY A 182 -8.53 -9.18 -1.70
CA GLY A 182 -7.57 -9.92 -0.90
C GLY A 182 -8.15 -11.13 -0.17
N ARG A 183 -9.44 -11.07 0.22
CA ARG A 183 -10.14 -12.18 0.90
C ARG A 183 -10.78 -13.19 -0.07
N MET A 184 -10.82 -12.91 -1.36
CA MET A 184 -11.37 -13.83 -2.36
C MET A 184 -10.55 -15.10 -2.46
N LYS A 185 -11.23 -16.24 -2.62
CA LYS A 185 -10.59 -17.55 -2.83
C LYS A 185 -9.93 -17.61 -4.20
N THR A 186 -8.83 -18.29 -4.33
CA THR A 186 -8.03 -18.41 -5.56
C THR A 186 -8.66 -19.30 -6.64
N LYS A 187 -9.85 -19.83 -6.39
CA LYS A 187 -10.59 -20.69 -7.31
C LYS A 187 -10.77 -20.04 -8.67
N GLY A 188 -10.47 -20.78 -9.75
CA GLY A 188 -10.60 -20.32 -11.14
C GLY A 188 -9.33 -19.64 -11.68
N LEU A 189 -8.28 -19.40 -10.86
CA LEU A 189 -7.00 -18.90 -11.35
C LEU A 189 -6.19 -19.97 -12.09
N ASP A 190 -6.47 -21.24 -11.87
CA ASP A 190 -5.86 -22.35 -12.59
C ASP A 190 -6.00 -22.21 -14.12
N ALA A 191 -7.15 -21.74 -14.60
CA ALA A 191 -7.38 -21.49 -16.02
C ALA A 191 -6.49 -20.36 -16.56
N VAL A 192 -6.32 -19.28 -15.81
CA VAL A 192 -5.45 -18.16 -16.19
C VAL A 192 -3.99 -18.61 -16.17
N ILE A 193 -3.56 -19.35 -15.14
CA ILE A 193 -2.19 -19.90 -15.03
C ILE A 193 -1.90 -20.86 -16.19
N HIS A 194 -2.85 -21.71 -16.56
CA HIS A 194 -2.71 -22.60 -17.72
C HIS A 194 -2.51 -21.82 -19.01
N ARG A 195 -3.27 -20.74 -19.22
CA ARG A 195 -3.12 -19.87 -20.41
C ARG A 195 -1.74 -19.19 -20.43
N ILE A 196 -1.27 -18.68 -19.28
CA ILE A 196 0.08 -18.09 -19.14
C ILE A 196 1.16 -19.12 -19.45
N SER A 197 1.02 -20.35 -18.96
CA SER A 197 1.98 -21.43 -19.15
C SER A 197 2.20 -21.75 -20.63
N GLY A 198 1.15 -21.70 -21.44
CA GLY A 198 1.23 -21.94 -22.87
C GLY A 198 2.20 -20.99 -23.60
N GLU A 199 2.30 -19.76 -23.16
CA GLU A 199 3.18 -18.74 -23.75
C GLU A 199 4.54 -18.66 -23.07
N LEU A 200 4.58 -18.66 -21.73
CA LEU A 200 5.81 -18.40 -20.99
C LEU A 200 6.76 -19.60 -20.99
N SER A 201 6.27 -20.84 -21.09
CA SER A 201 7.09 -22.04 -20.95
C SER A 201 8.23 -22.17 -22.00
N VAL A 202 8.13 -21.41 -23.09
CA VAL A 202 9.18 -21.35 -24.15
C VAL A 202 10.13 -20.16 -23.98
N GLN A 203 9.85 -19.27 -23.02
CA GLN A 203 10.70 -18.12 -22.73
C GLN A 203 11.81 -18.48 -21.72
N PRO A 204 12.95 -17.76 -21.74
CA PRO A 204 13.93 -17.88 -20.67
C PRO A 204 13.27 -17.64 -19.30
N HIS A 205 13.53 -18.52 -18.33
CA HIS A 205 12.92 -18.50 -16.96
C HIS A 205 11.38 -18.59 -16.93
N GLY A 206 10.72 -18.79 -18.07
CA GLY A 206 9.26 -18.82 -18.11
C GLY A 206 8.64 -19.98 -17.33
N ARG A 207 9.27 -21.17 -17.37
CA ARG A 207 8.81 -22.34 -16.58
C ARG A 207 8.95 -22.11 -15.08
N GLU A 208 10.06 -21.51 -14.65
CA GLU A 208 10.33 -21.17 -13.26
C GLU A 208 9.30 -20.17 -12.74
N LEU A 209 8.99 -19.13 -13.54
CA LEU A 209 7.97 -18.13 -13.20
C LEU A 209 6.56 -18.74 -13.10
N VAL A 210 6.18 -19.59 -14.06
CA VAL A 210 4.87 -20.28 -14.03
C VAL A 210 4.77 -21.18 -12.81
N GLN A 211 5.85 -21.92 -12.49
CA GLN A 211 5.87 -22.77 -11.30
C GLN A 211 5.72 -21.94 -10.02
N LEU A 212 6.49 -20.85 -9.89
CA LEU A 212 6.39 -19.91 -8.76
C LEU A 212 4.97 -19.37 -8.59
N ILE A 213 4.34 -18.90 -9.66
CA ILE A 213 2.96 -18.41 -9.63
C ILE A 213 2.00 -19.52 -9.21
N SER A 214 2.15 -20.72 -9.76
CA SER A 214 1.30 -21.87 -9.42
C SER A 214 1.41 -22.24 -7.95
N ASP A 215 2.63 -22.34 -7.43
CA ASP A 215 2.89 -22.70 -6.03
C ASP A 215 2.32 -21.66 -5.06
N CYS A 216 2.40 -20.38 -5.42
CA CYS A 216 1.86 -19.32 -4.58
C CYS A 216 0.33 -19.25 -4.62
N TYR A 217 -0.28 -19.30 -5.81
CA TYR A 217 -1.72 -19.05 -5.95
C TYR A 217 -2.59 -20.29 -5.76
N LEU A 218 -2.19 -21.45 -6.30
CA LEU A 218 -3.02 -22.66 -6.19
C LEU A 218 -2.94 -23.32 -4.81
N ALA A 219 -1.88 -23.07 -4.05
CA ALA A 219 -1.70 -23.57 -2.69
C ALA A 219 -2.12 -22.59 -1.59
N SER A 220 -2.76 -21.46 -1.94
CA SER A 220 -3.17 -20.44 -0.97
C SER A 220 -4.70 -20.38 -0.83
N PRO A 221 -5.21 -20.08 0.38
CA PRO A 221 -6.65 -20.01 0.62
C PRO A 221 -7.31 -18.79 -0.03
N ASP A 222 -6.56 -17.70 -0.23
CA ASP A 222 -7.05 -16.42 -0.72
C ASP A 222 -5.96 -15.62 -1.46
N ILE A 223 -6.39 -14.54 -2.12
CA ILE A 223 -5.55 -13.70 -2.98
C ILE A 223 -4.47 -12.98 -2.18
N GLN A 224 -4.76 -12.46 -0.98
CA GLN A 224 -3.74 -11.77 -0.18
C GLN A 224 -2.63 -12.70 0.27
N THR A 225 -2.97 -13.93 0.68
CA THR A 225 -1.98 -14.95 1.06
C THR A 225 -1.14 -15.38 -0.14
N ALA A 226 -1.76 -15.56 -1.31
CA ALA A 226 -1.06 -15.89 -2.55
C ALA A 226 -0.09 -14.77 -2.97
N THR A 227 -0.56 -13.52 -2.96
CA THR A 227 0.26 -12.35 -3.28
C THR A 227 1.38 -12.16 -2.27
N PHE A 228 1.11 -12.34 -0.97
CA PHE A 228 2.14 -12.30 0.08
C PHE A 228 3.26 -13.31 -0.19
N LYS A 229 2.91 -14.57 -0.48
CA LYS A 229 3.89 -15.61 -0.78
C LYS A 229 4.71 -15.28 -2.04
N LEU A 230 4.05 -14.81 -3.10
CA LEU A 230 4.73 -14.42 -4.34
C LEU A 230 5.74 -13.30 -4.09
N LEU A 231 5.34 -12.23 -3.39
CA LEU A 231 6.23 -11.12 -3.09
C LEU A 231 7.36 -11.52 -2.14
N HIS A 232 7.09 -12.40 -1.19
CA HIS A 232 8.12 -12.96 -0.33
C HIS A 232 9.16 -13.74 -1.14
N GLN A 233 8.75 -14.62 -2.05
CA GLN A 233 9.67 -15.37 -2.91
C GLN A 233 10.51 -14.45 -3.81
N LEU A 234 9.92 -13.36 -4.32
CA LEU A 234 10.62 -12.45 -5.23
C LEU A 234 11.57 -11.47 -4.53
N PHE A 235 11.25 -11.03 -3.29
CA PHE A 235 11.90 -9.87 -2.70
C PHE A 235 12.42 -10.06 -1.27
N ALA A 236 12.22 -11.21 -0.64
CA ALA A 236 12.66 -11.44 0.74
C ALA A 236 14.18 -11.34 0.91
N GLU A 237 14.96 -11.76 -0.08
CA GLU A 237 16.42 -11.65 -0.07
C GLU A 237 16.91 -10.19 0.01
N TYR A 238 16.08 -9.24 -0.47
CA TYR A 238 16.33 -7.80 -0.37
C TYR A 238 15.77 -7.18 0.90
N GLY A 239 15.24 -7.99 1.83
CA GLY A 239 14.71 -7.53 3.11
C GLY A 239 13.37 -6.80 3.02
N LEU A 240 12.61 -6.95 1.92
CA LEU A 240 11.27 -6.35 1.81
C LEU A 240 10.33 -6.96 2.83
N ILE A 241 9.72 -6.14 3.66
CA ILE A 241 8.59 -6.53 4.50
C ILE A 241 7.30 -6.30 3.72
N VAL A 242 6.53 -7.36 3.49
CA VAL A 242 5.14 -7.27 3.01
C VAL A 242 4.24 -7.22 4.24
N LEU A 243 3.46 -6.15 4.38
CA LEU A 243 2.53 -5.97 5.50
C LEU A 243 1.09 -6.18 5.02
N LEU A 244 0.36 -7.05 5.70
CA LEU A 244 -1.08 -7.27 5.54
C LEU A 244 -1.83 -6.45 6.59
N PRO A 245 -2.43 -5.30 6.23
CA PRO A 245 -3.10 -4.44 7.19
C PRO A 245 -4.49 -4.94 7.60
N ASP A 246 -5.07 -5.90 6.88
CA ASP A 246 -6.33 -6.55 7.25
C ASP A 246 -6.13 -7.50 8.43
N ASN A 247 -5.91 -6.91 9.60
CA ASN A 247 -5.57 -7.56 10.85
C ASN A 247 -6.26 -6.86 12.02
N ALA A 248 -6.96 -7.62 12.86
CA ALA A 248 -7.74 -7.07 13.97
C ALA A 248 -6.89 -6.30 14.99
N ASN A 249 -5.71 -6.82 15.35
CA ASN A 249 -4.82 -6.18 16.33
C ASN A 249 -4.23 -4.87 15.80
N LEU A 250 -3.84 -4.85 14.53
CA LEU A 250 -3.33 -3.63 13.88
C LEU A 250 -4.43 -2.58 13.73
N LYS A 251 -5.64 -2.98 13.33
CA LYS A 251 -6.78 -2.05 13.19
C LYS A 251 -7.27 -1.50 14.54
N ARG A 252 -7.08 -2.21 15.63
CA ARG A 252 -7.47 -1.76 16.97
C ARG A 252 -6.82 -0.44 17.36
N ILE A 253 -5.62 -0.16 16.87
CA ILE A 253 -4.96 1.14 17.13
C ILE A 253 -5.66 2.31 16.44
N MET A 254 -6.46 2.02 15.40
CA MET A 254 -7.24 3.03 14.69
C MET A 254 -8.63 3.26 15.28
N GLN A 255 -9.02 2.51 16.31
CA GLN A 255 -10.36 2.63 16.91
C GLN A 255 -10.74 4.07 17.26
N PRO A 256 -9.87 4.89 17.89
CA PRO A 256 -10.24 6.28 18.20
C PRO A 256 -10.49 7.12 16.93
N VAL A 257 -9.75 6.87 15.86
CA VAL A 257 -9.93 7.57 14.57
C VAL A 257 -11.22 7.11 13.88
N PHE A 258 -11.54 5.83 13.97
CA PHE A 258 -12.76 5.27 13.41
C PHE A 258 -14.00 5.77 14.18
N GLU A 259 -13.91 5.92 15.50
CA GLU A 259 -14.94 6.56 16.32
C GLU A 259 -15.13 8.04 15.95
N ASP A 260 -14.06 8.79 15.77
CA ASP A 260 -14.09 10.19 15.29
C ASP A 260 -14.76 10.31 13.91
N ASP A 261 -14.53 9.35 13.01
CA ASP A 261 -15.14 9.31 11.68
C ASP A 261 -16.63 8.95 11.74
N LEU A 262 -17.00 7.91 12.49
CA LEU A 262 -18.37 7.43 12.63
C LEU A 262 -19.27 8.44 13.34
N PHE A 263 -18.81 9.02 14.46
CA PHE A 263 -19.68 9.75 15.38
C PHE A 263 -19.53 11.27 15.32
N ALA A 264 -18.39 11.78 14.84
CA ALA A 264 -18.10 13.20 14.78
C ALA A 264 -17.77 13.70 13.36
N GLN A 265 -17.61 12.81 12.37
CA GLN A 265 -17.25 13.13 10.98
C GLN A 265 -16.01 14.05 10.88
N LYS A 266 -15.12 13.96 11.86
CA LYS A 266 -13.97 14.84 12.01
C LYS A 266 -12.95 14.72 10.86
N PRO A 267 -12.62 13.51 10.33
CA PRO A 267 -11.75 13.39 9.17
C PRO A 267 -12.29 14.17 7.96
N SER A 268 -13.58 14.09 7.69
CA SER A 268 -14.22 14.79 6.56
C SER A 268 -14.04 16.30 6.66
N SER A 269 -14.37 16.87 7.82
CA SER A 269 -14.27 18.32 8.03
C SER A 269 -12.83 18.86 7.92
N ILE A 270 -11.81 18.04 8.25
CA ILE A 270 -10.40 18.40 8.09
C ILE A 270 -10.00 18.36 6.62
N VAL A 271 -10.38 17.28 5.92
CA VAL A 271 -9.99 17.06 4.52
C VAL A 271 -10.70 18.05 3.59
N GLU A 272 -11.98 18.38 3.83
CA GLU A 272 -12.72 19.39 3.05
C GLU A 272 -12.02 20.74 3.03
N LYS A 273 -11.55 21.24 4.18
CA LYS A 273 -10.78 22.49 4.26
C LYS A 273 -9.48 22.43 3.47
N THR A 274 -8.85 21.26 3.40
CA THR A 274 -7.64 21.07 2.60
C THR A 274 -7.97 21.05 1.10
N ILE A 275 -9.05 20.39 0.73
CA ILE A 275 -9.55 20.30 -0.65
C ILE A 275 -9.93 21.68 -1.21
N GLU A 276 -10.65 22.51 -0.43
CA GLU A 276 -10.99 23.88 -0.82
C GLU A 276 -9.73 24.64 -1.23
N ARG A 277 -8.71 24.67 -0.38
CA ARG A 277 -7.46 25.37 -0.63
C ARG A 277 -6.66 24.75 -1.80
N LEU A 278 -6.61 23.42 -1.89
CA LEU A 278 -5.90 22.71 -2.96
C LEU A 278 -6.59 22.90 -4.31
N GLY A 279 -7.92 22.89 -4.31
CA GLY A 279 -8.78 23.02 -5.49
C GLY A 279 -8.69 24.37 -6.19
N GLU A 280 -8.18 25.41 -5.52
CA GLU A 280 -7.93 26.72 -6.15
C GLU A 280 -6.93 26.62 -7.31
N LYS A 281 -5.99 25.68 -7.29
CA LYS A 281 -4.93 25.54 -8.28
C LYS A 281 -4.82 24.14 -8.89
N TYR A 282 -5.15 23.11 -8.15
CA TYR A 282 -4.91 21.72 -8.55
C TYR A 282 -6.21 20.91 -8.62
N LYS A 283 -6.23 19.92 -9.53
CA LYS A 283 -7.34 18.98 -9.59
C LYS A 283 -7.39 18.14 -8.31
N VAL A 284 -8.52 18.19 -7.61
CA VAL A 284 -8.81 17.32 -6.47
C VAL A 284 -9.06 15.90 -6.97
N GLN A 285 -8.38 14.92 -6.38
CA GLN A 285 -8.45 13.52 -6.79
C GLN A 285 -9.35 12.66 -5.90
N ALA A 286 -9.55 13.07 -4.64
CA ALA A 286 -10.38 12.35 -3.69
C ALA A 286 -11.23 13.31 -2.88
N ASN A 287 -12.51 12.97 -2.70
CA ASN A 287 -13.41 13.72 -1.85
C ASN A 287 -13.79 12.87 -0.64
N PRO A 288 -13.80 13.45 0.58
CA PRO A 288 -14.25 12.74 1.77
C PRO A 288 -15.76 12.51 1.68
N ARG A 289 -16.22 11.52 2.39
CA ARG A 289 -17.63 11.27 2.67
C ARG A 289 -17.90 11.61 4.13
N ALA A 290 -19.15 11.73 4.52
CA ALA A 290 -19.51 11.93 5.94
C ALA A 290 -18.86 10.85 6.82
N ILE A 291 -18.95 9.58 6.38
CA ILE A 291 -18.23 8.44 6.97
C ILE A 291 -17.28 7.87 5.92
N ASN A 292 -16.02 7.71 6.28
CA ASN A 292 -14.94 7.26 5.39
C ASN A 292 -14.55 5.79 5.62
N LEU A 293 -15.47 5.02 6.18
CA LEU A 293 -15.32 3.61 6.48
C LEU A 293 -16.28 2.77 5.65
N PHE A 294 -15.76 1.61 5.23
CA PHE A 294 -16.57 0.52 4.70
C PHE A 294 -16.74 -0.57 5.77
N TYR A 295 -17.87 -1.25 5.75
CA TYR A 295 -18.07 -2.46 6.51
C TYR A 295 -17.58 -3.66 5.71
N LEU A 296 -16.74 -4.49 6.33
CA LEU A 296 -16.00 -5.57 5.69
C LEU A 296 -16.37 -6.92 6.32
N LYS A 297 -16.97 -7.78 5.54
CA LYS A 297 -17.23 -9.19 5.85
C LYS A 297 -16.96 -10.06 4.63
N ASP A 298 -17.14 -11.38 4.76
CA ASP A 298 -17.06 -12.28 3.62
C ASP A 298 -18.07 -11.86 2.54
N GLY A 299 -17.56 -11.57 1.34
CA GLY A 299 -18.37 -11.11 0.23
C GLY A 299 -18.88 -9.67 0.31
N ILE A 300 -18.57 -8.92 1.38
CA ILE A 300 -19.04 -7.56 1.62
C ILE A 300 -17.86 -6.62 1.86
N ARG A 301 -17.79 -5.53 1.13
CA ARG A 301 -17.03 -4.31 1.43
C ARG A 301 -17.84 -3.12 0.96
N ASN A 302 -18.81 -2.72 1.75
CA ASN A 302 -19.80 -1.73 1.40
C ASN A 302 -19.73 -0.53 2.36
N LEU A 303 -20.03 0.66 1.83
CA LEU A 303 -19.94 1.92 2.56
C LEU A 303 -20.89 1.94 3.75
N ILE A 304 -20.42 2.45 4.90
CA ILE A 304 -21.27 2.77 6.04
C ILE A 304 -21.85 4.18 5.84
N GLU A 305 -23.15 4.31 5.96
CA GLU A 305 -23.87 5.58 5.87
C GLU A 305 -24.73 5.80 7.11
N LEU A 306 -24.82 7.05 7.57
CA LEU A 306 -25.73 7.43 8.65
C LEU A 306 -27.00 8.03 8.04
N LYS A 307 -28.16 7.39 8.25
CA LYS A 307 -29.48 7.83 7.80
C LYS A 307 -30.48 7.79 8.97
N ASP A 308 -31.07 8.89 9.27
CA ASP A 308 -32.09 9.00 10.32
C ASP A 308 -31.68 8.41 11.69
N GLY A 309 -30.37 8.55 12.03
CA GLY A 309 -29.80 8.02 13.27
C GLY A 309 -29.41 6.53 13.23
N VAL A 310 -29.58 5.85 12.09
CA VAL A 310 -29.21 4.45 11.87
C VAL A 310 -27.98 4.37 10.98
N TYR A 311 -27.00 3.55 11.33
CA TYR A 311 -25.84 3.24 10.52
C TYR A 311 -26.18 2.09 9.59
N GLU A 312 -26.30 2.37 8.30
CA GLU A 312 -26.64 1.40 7.26
C GLU A 312 -25.41 1.00 6.47
N VAL A 313 -25.24 -0.29 6.20
CA VAL A 313 -24.23 -0.78 5.23
C VAL A 313 -24.90 -0.81 3.86
N ARG A 314 -24.46 0.09 2.97
CA ARG A 314 -25.06 0.30 1.65
C ARG A 314 -25.22 -1.02 0.88
N ASP A 315 -26.32 -1.17 0.16
CA ASP A 315 -26.66 -2.33 -0.68
C ASP A 315 -26.66 -3.67 0.09
N THR A 316 -26.97 -3.62 1.40
CA THR A 316 -27.17 -4.79 2.28
C THR A 316 -28.30 -4.54 3.26
N ASP A 317 -28.73 -5.60 3.96
CA ASP A 317 -29.73 -5.50 5.05
C ASP A 317 -29.09 -5.19 6.42
N ILE A 318 -27.76 -4.94 6.47
CA ILE A 318 -27.04 -4.73 7.72
C ILE A 318 -27.25 -3.28 8.18
N LYS A 319 -27.77 -3.16 9.40
CA LYS A 319 -28.05 -1.88 10.07
C LYS A 319 -27.61 -1.96 11.53
N PHE A 320 -27.19 -0.83 12.06
CA PHE A 320 -26.75 -0.71 13.46
C PHE A 320 -27.35 0.56 14.08
N SER A 321 -27.76 0.49 15.33
CA SER A 321 -27.86 1.67 16.20
C SER A 321 -26.45 2.21 16.49
N LYS A 322 -26.37 3.37 17.12
CA LYS A 322 -25.10 3.96 17.55
C LYS A 322 -24.35 3.03 18.52
N GLU A 323 -25.06 2.46 19.48
CA GLU A 323 -24.52 1.55 20.49
C GLU A 323 -24.03 0.24 19.85
N GLU A 324 -24.79 -0.30 18.88
CA GLU A 324 -24.44 -1.51 18.17
C GLU A 324 -23.18 -1.32 17.29
N VAL A 325 -23.07 -0.22 16.53
CA VAL A 325 -21.87 0.01 15.70
C VAL A 325 -20.64 0.27 16.56
N GLN A 326 -20.78 0.93 17.72
CA GLN A 326 -19.70 1.13 18.68
C GLN A 326 -19.22 -0.20 19.27
N LYS A 327 -20.14 -1.07 19.63
CA LYS A 327 -19.84 -2.40 20.11
C LYS A 327 -19.17 -3.25 19.02
N GLU A 328 -19.70 -3.23 17.79
CA GLU A 328 -19.16 -3.93 16.64
C GLU A 328 -17.71 -3.48 16.35
N LEU A 329 -17.43 -2.17 16.40
CA LEU A 329 -16.08 -1.63 16.22
C LEU A 329 -15.12 -2.08 17.34
N SER A 330 -15.57 -2.14 18.56
CA SER A 330 -14.78 -2.57 19.72
C SER A 330 -14.42 -4.05 19.67
N GLU A 331 -15.41 -4.89 19.32
CA GLU A 331 -15.25 -6.35 19.30
C GLU A 331 -14.58 -6.84 18.00
N HIS A 332 -14.87 -6.17 16.88
CA HIS A 332 -14.49 -6.59 15.53
C HIS A 332 -13.88 -5.45 14.69
N PRO A 333 -12.75 -4.84 15.12
CA PRO A 333 -12.12 -3.76 14.37
C PRO A 333 -11.71 -4.17 12.94
N GLU A 334 -11.48 -5.46 12.69
CA GLU A 334 -11.19 -6.00 11.37
C GLU A 334 -12.33 -5.86 10.36
N ARG A 335 -13.54 -5.58 10.83
CA ARG A 335 -14.72 -5.36 10.00
C ARG A 335 -14.88 -3.91 9.53
N PHE A 336 -13.98 -3.01 9.95
CA PHE A 336 -13.97 -1.61 9.52
C PHE A 336 -12.78 -1.36 8.61
N SER A 337 -13.08 -1.00 7.36
CA SER A 337 -12.08 -0.82 6.31
C SER A 337 -11.99 0.66 5.92
N PRO A 338 -10.85 1.31 6.14
CA PRO A 338 -10.67 2.71 5.76
C PRO A 338 -10.68 2.87 4.23
N ASN A 339 -11.35 3.95 3.78
CA ASN A 339 -11.27 4.36 2.38
C ASN A 339 -9.95 5.09 2.08
N VAL A 340 -9.83 5.67 0.88
CA VAL A 340 -8.62 6.40 0.44
C VAL A 340 -8.26 7.57 1.38
N ILE A 341 -9.22 8.18 2.07
CA ILE A 341 -9.00 9.29 3.02
C ILE A 341 -8.30 8.79 4.29
N LEU A 342 -8.73 7.68 4.85
CA LEU A 342 -8.22 7.16 6.13
C LEU A 342 -7.10 6.13 5.98
N ARG A 343 -6.95 5.50 4.83
CA ARG A 343 -5.92 4.47 4.60
C ARG A 343 -4.50 5.01 4.84
N GLY A 344 -4.22 6.22 4.33
CA GLY A 344 -2.91 6.86 4.54
C GLY A 344 -2.65 7.13 6.03
N LEU A 345 -3.65 7.59 6.76
CA LEU A 345 -3.54 7.82 8.20
C LEU A 345 -3.29 6.51 8.96
N TYR A 346 -3.95 5.42 8.59
CA TYR A 346 -3.69 4.10 9.19
C TYR A 346 -2.23 3.66 8.96
N GLN A 347 -1.73 3.78 7.75
CA GLN A 347 -0.33 3.48 7.42
C GLN A 347 0.64 4.31 8.27
N GLU A 348 0.42 5.63 8.36
CA GLU A 348 1.30 6.53 9.09
C GLU A 348 1.19 6.39 10.62
N THR A 349 0.06 5.92 11.13
CA THR A 349 -0.11 5.61 12.56
C THR A 349 0.67 4.35 12.94
N LEU A 350 0.67 3.35 12.06
CA LEU A 350 1.29 2.05 12.34
C LEU A 350 2.80 2.04 12.06
N LEU A 351 3.23 2.61 10.93
CA LEU A 351 4.62 2.53 10.47
C LEU A 351 5.44 3.76 10.94
N PRO A 352 6.70 3.57 11.36
CA PRO A 352 7.65 4.67 11.52
C PRO A 352 8.13 5.18 10.15
N ASN A 353 7.17 5.56 9.30
CA ASN A 353 7.41 5.87 7.90
C ASN A 353 7.97 7.28 7.70
N ILE A 354 8.93 7.46 6.79
CA ILE A 354 9.51 8.76 6.44
C ILE A 354 9.42 9.08 4.95
N ALA A 355 9.16 8.09 4.12
CA ALA A 355 8.96 8.29 2.69
C ALA A 355 7.97 7.26 2.13
N PHE A 356 7.12 7.72 1.21
CA PHE A 356 6.19 6.90 0.46
C PHE A 356 6.54 6.96 -1.03
N VAL A 357 6.78 5.78 -1.62
CA VAL A 357 7.02 5.65 -3.07
C VAL A 357 5.67 5.46 -3.74
N GLY A 358 5.18 6.52 -4.37
CA GLY A 358 3.97 6.51 -5.18
C GLY A 358 4.21 6.05 -6.62
N GLY A 359 3.16 5.97 -7.41
CA GLY A 359 3.21 5.66 -8.84
C GLY A 359 2.00 6.19 -9.57
#